data_e5ceca82d009a4afd32b04fefe3c26b1
#
_entry.id   e5ceca82d009a4afd32b04fefe3c26b1
#
_cell.length_a   1.000
_cell.length_b   1.000
_cell.length_c   1.000
_cell.angle_alpha   90.00
_cell.angle_beta   90.00
_cell.angle_gamma   90.00
#
_symmetry.space_group_name_H-M   'P 1'
#
loop_
_entity.id
_entity.type
_entity.pdbx_description
1 polymer ?
#
loop_
_entity_poly.entity_id
_entity_poly.type
_entity_poly.pdbx_seq_one_letter_code
_entity_poly.pdbx_strand_id
1 'polypeptide(L)'
;MTELERDFRPLPSVDGYLLELAAAGTTLRVERLRRERGELIGELTVSCALPGTRSPNGILSVADFNLSSARARTDRGKLLAERSQAPTLDWSGLLEELCQYVIVAERTGQPAILLRDVPRPNVEDDDLEVDVGIRLLRRHPVTLFGDGGDAKSYIGLYWSTRLADAGLRVGYADWEFAGEDHRDRLERLCGPEMPDLWYIRCERPLVAEVDRLRRIVREERLDYLVCDSVAFASDGPPEAAEVAAAYFRALRRIGVGSLHIAHITKSAEGDAKPFGSTFWHNGSRATWFIKRGEASSSDRSRLTLGLFNRKSNVGPLAPAVGYNVTFGPERTTFTRTDLADVPDLADRLPVWQRMAHLLRGGSLTMAAVASELELSVDTIAKTTKRHENKVFVRVPGADGVYRIGLLDTRNVA
;
A
#
# COMPACT_ATOMS: atom_id res chain seq x y z
N MET A 1 5.07 -41.54 34.44
CA MET A 1 5.25 -40.90 33.14
C MET A 1 5.22 -39.40 33.37
N THR A 2 6.31 -38.73 33.16
CA THR A 2 6.36 -37.27 33.27
C THR A 2 5.45 -36.71 32.18
N GLU A 3 4.47 -35.88 32.57
CA GLU A 3 3.56 -35.23 31.64
C GLU A 3 4.41 -34.32 30.74
N LEU A 4 4.37 -34.56 29.41
CA LEU A 4 5.11 -33.74 28.45
C LEU A 4 4.49 -32.35 28.47
N GLU A 5 5.29 -31.34 28.75
CA GLU A 5 4.88 -29.94 28.71
C GLU A 5 4.43 -29.60 27.31
N ARG A 6 3.25 -28.95 27.18
CA ARG A 6 2.58 -28.60 25.96
C ARG A 6 2.52 -27.08 25.83
N ASP A 7 3.22 -26.53 24.85
CA ASP A 7 3.20 -25.09 24.59
C ASP A 7 2.30 -24.78 23.36
N PHE A 8 1.18 -24.11 23.64
CA PHE A 8 0.25 -23.66 22.63
C PHE A 8 0.42 -22.16 22.39
N ARG A 9 0.71 -21.76 21.17
CA ARG A 9 0.88 -20.35 20.85
C ARG A 9 0.46 -20.00 19.41
N PRO A 10 0.03 -18.75 19.16
CA PRO A 10 -0.11 -18.25 17.79
C PRO A 10 1.27 -18.15 17.14
N LEU A 11 1.31 -18.34 15.83
CA LEU A 11 2.51 -18.12 15.03
C LEU A 11 2.77 -16.62 14.86
N PRO A 12 4.00 -16.14 15.10
CA PRO A 12 4.28 -14.70 15.04
C PRO A 12 4.27 -14.14 13.59
N SER A 13 4.55 -14.99 12.60
CA SER A 13 4.79 -14.55 11.22
C SER A 13 3.61 -14.74 10.27
N VAL A 14 2.63 -15.59 10.62
CA VAL A 14 1.49 -15.92 9.75
C VAL A 14 0.23 -16.13 10.59
N ASP A 15 -0.94 -16.17 9.95
CA ASP A 15 -2.16 -16.60 10.64
C ASP A 15 -2.10 -18.11 10.84
N GLY A 16 -1.81 -18.51 12.07
CA GLY A 16 -1.67 -19.91 12.40
C GLY A 16 -1.31 -20.13 13.86
N TYR A 17 -1.21 -21.39 14.22
CA TYR A 17 -0.97 -21.84 15.59
C TYR A 17 0.05 -22.98 15.64
N LEU A 18 0.77 -23.02 16.73
CA LEU A 18 1.76 -24.03 17.02
C LEU A 18 1.42 -24.72 18.34
N LEU A 19 1.49 -26.03 18.35
CA LEU A 19 1.65 -26.84 19.54
C LEU A 19 3.07 -27.43 19.54
N GLU A 20 3.85 -27.14 20.55
CA GLU A 20 5.22 -27.63 20.71
C GLU A 20 5.32 -28.54 21.94
N LEU A 21 5.96 -29.70 21.74
CA LEU A 21 6.37 -30.60 22.79
C LEU A 21 7.90 -30.67 22.77
N ALA A 22 8.55 -29.72 23.45
CA ALA A 22 10.00 -29.53 23.40
C ALA A 22 10.78 -30.78 23.79
N ALA A 23 10.37 -31.45 24.87
CA ALA A 23 11.02 -32.68 25.38
C ALA A 23 10.92 -33.86 24.37
N ALA A 24 9.96 -33.86 23.47
CA ALA A 24 9.78 -34.87 22.43
C ALA A 24 10.28 -34.41 21.06
N GLY A 25 10.82 -33.18 20.92
CA GLY A 25 11.20 -32.60 19.64
C GLY A 25 10.06 -32.66 18.62
N THR A 26 8.82 -32.47 19.06
CA THR A 26 7.62 -32.66 18.26
C THR A 26 6.86 -31.35 18.15
N THR A 27 6.46 -30.99 16.92
CA THR A 27 5.65 -29.80 16.67
C THR A 27 4.45 -30.12 15.76
N LEU A 28 3.30 -29.55 16.11
CA LEU A 28 2.12 -29.54 15.27
C LEU A 28 1.81 -28.08 14.93
N ARG A 29 1.90 -27.73 13.67
CA ARG A 29 1.74 -26.37 13.15
C ARG A 29 0.56 -26.31 12.19
N VAL A 30 -0.36 -25.40 12.43
CA VAL A 30 -1.52 -25.14 11.54
C VAL A 30 -1.41 -23.75 10.97
N GLU A 31 -1.45 -23.66 9.65
CA GLU A 31 -1.40 -22.41 8.88
C GLU A 31 -2.53 -22.37 7.83
N ARG A 32 -2.64 -21.26 7.10
CA ARG A 32 -3.62 -21.09 6.01
C ARG A 32 -5.05 -21.37 6.43
N LEU A 33 -5.40 -20.92 7.63
CA LEU A 33 -6.72 -21.11 8.18
C LEU A 33 -7.77 -20.44 7.30
N ARG A 34 -8.81 -21.19 6.97
CA ARG A 34 -9.94 -20.76 6.18
C ARG A 34 -11.23 -21.43 6.60
N ARG A 35 -12.36 -20.76 6.38
CA ARG A 35 -13.68 -21.36 6.62
C ARG A 35 -14.31 -21.76 5.29
N GLU A 36 -14.65 -23.03 5.19
CA GLU A 36 -15.34 -23.59 4.04
C GLU A 36 -16.61 -24.30 4.54
N ARG A 37 -17.76 -23.90 4.04
CA ARG A 37 -19.07 -24.47 4.40
C ARG A 37 -19.33 -24.56 5.92
N GLY A 38 -18.78 -23.60 6.67
CA GLY A 38 -18.90 -23.54 8.13
C GLY A 38 -17.84 -24.34 8.91
N GLU A 39 -17.03 -25.14 8.24
CA GLU A 39 -15.90 -25.86 8.81
C GLU A 39 -14.62 -25.03 8.81
N LEU A 40 -13.75 -25.23 9.81
CA LEU A 40 -12.43 -24.62 9.89
C LEU A 40 -11.40 -25.59 9.31
N ILE A 41 -10.73 -25.18 8.25
CA ILE A 41 -9.71 -25.95 7.54
C ILE A 41 -8.40 -25.18 7.59
N GLY A 42 -7.28 -25.88 7.74
CA GLY A 42 -5.94 -25.32 7.68
C GLY A 42 -4.95 -26.33 7.11
N GLU A 43 -3.76 -25.88 6.75
CA GLU A 43 -2.64 -26.77 6.43
C GLU A 43 -1.94 -27.20 7.71
N LEU A 44 -1.99 -28.49 8.03
CA LEU A 44 -1.34 -29.07 9.19
C LEU A 44 0.02 -29.65 8.80
N THR A 45 1.08 -29.11 9.38
CA THR A 45 2.45 -29.67 9.34
C THR A 45 2.77 -30.30 10.69
N VAL A 46 3.17 -31.55 10.68
CA VAL A 46 3.61 -32.26 11.89
C VAL A 46 5.04 -32.70 11.72
N SER A 47 5.90 -32.32 12.66
CA SER A 47 7.29 -32.81 12.75
C SER A 47 7.54 -33.55 14.04
N CYS A 48 8.47 -34.52 14.02
CA CYS A 48 8.85 -35.31 15.17
C CYS A 48 10.31 -35.74 15.01
N ALA A 49 11.12 -35.41 16.02
CA ALA A 49 12.55 -35.75 16.06
C ALA A 49 12.86 -37.00 16.92
N LEU A 50 11.84 -37.72 17.37
CA LEU A 50 12.05 -38.93 18.20
C LEU A 50 12.75 -40.04 17.37
N PRO A 51 13.63 -40.83 17.99
CA PRO A 51 14.28 -41.97 17.34
C PRO A 51 13.25 -42.98 16.80
N GLY A 52 13.50 -43.49 15.60
CA GLY A 52 12.61 -44.45 14.92
C GLY A 52 11.59 -43.79 13.99
N THR A 53 11.49 -42.47 14.00
CA THR A 53 10.59 -41.72 13.10
C THR A 53 10.89 -41.98 11.62
N ARG A 54 9.89 -42.47 10.89
CA ARG A 54 9.98 -42.74 9.44
C ARG A 54 9.74 -41.47 8.60
N SER A 55 10.68 -40.55 8.68
CA SER A 55 10.66 -39.33 7.82
C SER A 55 12.09 -38.84 7.57
N PRO A 56 12.48 -38.64 6.31
CA PRO A 56 13.84 -38.20 5.99
C PRO A 56 14.20 -36.83 6.56
N ASN A 57 13.21 -35.95 6.81
CA ASN A 57 13.43 -34.57 7.27
C ASN A 57 12.77 -34.27 8.62
N GLY A 58 12.39 -35.30 9.41
CA GLY A 58 11.63 -35.13 10.64
C GLY A 58 10.18 -34.70 10.44
N ILE A 59 9.73 -34.45 9.21
CA ILE A 59 8.35 -34.06 8.90
C ILE A 59 7.51 -35.32 8.65
N LEU A 60 6.53 -35.57 9.52
CA LEU A 60 5.65 -36.73 9.42
C LEU A 60 4.53 -36.50 8.40
N SER A 61 4.00 -35.30 8.29
CA SER A 61 2.87 -34.98 7.43
C SER A 61 2.78 -33.50 7.15
N VAL A 62 2.46 -33.15 5.89
CA VAL A 62 2.00 -31.81 5.49
C VAL A 62 0.78 -32.03 4.61
N ALA A 63 -0.38 -31.53 5.00
CA ALA A 63 -1.59 -31.58 4.19
C ALA A 63 -2.70 -30.70 4.77
N ASP A 64 -3.69 -30.40 3.94
CA ASP A 64 -4.95 -29.83 4.40
C ASP A 64 -5.58 -30.70 5.47
N PHE A 65 -6.12 -30.04 6.49
CA PHE A 65 -6.68 -30.68 7.65
C PHE A 65 -7.95 -29.96 8.11
N ASN A 66 -9.04 -30.71 8.23
CA ASN A 66 -10.29 -30.17 8.73
C ASN A 66 -10.31 -30.26 10.27
N LEU A 67 -10.05 -29.12 10.91
CA LEU A 67 -10.02 -29.03 12.36
C LEU A 67 -11.41 -29.28 13.00
N SER A 68 -12.48 -29.00 12.27
CA SER A 68 -13.87 -29.20 12.75
C SER A 68 -14.33 -30.65 12.69
N SER A 69 -13.63 -31.52 11.94
CA SER A 69 -14.05 -32.91 11.71
C SER A 69 -13.39 -33.90 12.70
N ALA A 70 -14.19 -34.53 13.54
CA ALA A 70 -13.73 -35.59 14.43
C ALA A 70 -13.10 -36.78 13.67
N ARG A 71 -13.67 -37.12 12.51
CA ARG A 71 -13.12 -38.19 11.65
C ARG A 71 -11.74 -37.84 11.13
N ALA A 72 -11.55 -36.61 10.64
CA ALA A 72 -10.24 -36.15 10.16
C ALA A 72 -9.17 -36.23 11.28
N ARG A 73 -9.51 -35.86 12.51
CA ARG A 73 -8.62 -35.99 13.68
C ARG A 73 -8.22 -37.43 13.94
N THR A 74 -9.21 -38.36 13.97
CA THR A 74 -8.97 -39.80 14.20
C THR A 74 -8.08 -40.40 13.11
N ASP A 75 -8.41 -40.15 11.82
CA ASP A 75 -7.65 -40.70 10.69
C ASP A 75 -6.23 -40.15 10.65
N ARG A 76 -6.06 -38.86 10.95
CA ARG A 76 -4.73 -38.24 11.04
C ARG A 76 -3.92 -38.79 12.22
N GLY A 77 -4.54 -38.98 13.39
CA GLY A 77 -3.91 -39.56 14.58
C GLY A 77 -3.32 -40.95 14.32
N LYS A 78 -4.08 -41.82 13.62
CA LYS A 78 -3.60 -43.13 13.21
C LYS A 78 -2.39 -43.07 12.29
N LEU A 79 -2.45 -42.19 11.26
CA LEU A 79 -1.34 -41.98 10.31
C LEU A 79 -0.07 -41.51 11.02
N LEU A 80 -0.20 -40.56 11.97
CA LEU A 80 0.94 -40.03 12.73
C LEU A 80 1.54 -41.08 13.66
N ALA A 81 0.71 -41.88 14.32
CA ALA A 81 1.17 -42.99 15.18
C ALA A 81 1.96 -44.03 14.37
N GLU A 82 1.47 -44.38 13.17
CA GLU A 82 2.16 -45.33 12.29
C GLU A 82 3.51 -44.79 11.79
N ARG A 83 3.56 -43.50 11.40
CA ARG A 83 4.79 -42.89 10.84
C ARG A 83 5.82 -42.54 11.90
N SER A 84 5.40 -42.11 13.09
CA SER A 84 6.31 -41.71 14.15
C SER A 84 6.96 -42.90 14.85
N GLN A 85 6.28 -44.04 14.90
CA GLN A 85 6.67 -45.21 15.76
C GLN A 85 6.99 -44.82 17.19
N ALA A 86 6.35 -43.75 17.70
CA ALA A 86 6.54 -43.20 19.04
C ALA A 86 5.34 -43.59 19.92
N PRO A 87 5.37 -44.75 20.60
CA PRO A 87 4.25 -45.23 21.41
C PRO A 87 3.98 -44.37 22.66
N THR A 88 4.90 -43.48 22.97
CA THR A 88 4.79 -42.57 24.12
C THR A 88 3.94 -41.31 23.80
N LEU A 89 3.63 -41.07 22.52
CA LEU A 89 2.82 -39.93 22.12
C LEU A 89 1.39 -40.35 21.78
N ASP A 90 0.44 -39.77 22.49
CA ASP A 90 -0.99 -39.86 22.13
C ASP A 90 -1.32 -38.84 21.04
N TRP A 91 -1.10 -39.23 19.78
CA TRP A 91 -1.37 -38.38 18.62
C TRP A 91 -2.83 -37.96 18.50
N SER A 92 -3.78 -38.80 18.93
CA SER A 92 -5.20 -38.48 18.92
C SER A 92 -5.55 -37.41 19.94
N GLY A 93 -5.02 -37.52 21.14
CA GLY A 93 -5.16 -36.49 22.18
C GLY A 93 -4.51 -35.17 21.79
N LEU A 94 -3.28 -35.19 21.25
CA LEU A 94 -2.57 -33.99 20.80
C LEU A 94 -3.32 -33.26 19.68
N LEU A 95 -3.88 -33.97 18.70
CA LEU A 95 -4.69 -33.37 17.64
C LEU A 95 -6.00 -32.81 18.20
N GLU A 96 -6.64 -33.48 19.13
CA GLU A 96 -7.86 -32.98 19.79
C GLU A 96 -7.59 -31.68 20.53
N GLU A 97 -6.56 -31.62 21.35
CA GLU A 97 -6.15 -30.42 22.08
C GLU A 97 -5.78 -29.27 21.16
N LEU A 98 -4.99 -29.52 20.11
CA LEU A 98 -4.66 -28.51 19.10
C LEU A 98 -5.94 -27.96 18.44
N CYS A 99 -6.85 -28.84 18.02
CA CYS A 99 -8.09 -28.40 17.37
C CYS A 99 -8.97 -27.59 18.32
N GLN A 100 -9.11 -27.99 19.57
CA GLN A 100 -9.86 -27.24 20.58
C GLN A 100 -9.25 -25.85 20.77
N TYR A 101 -7.93 -25.78 20.95
CA TYR A 101 -7.23 -24.51 21.12
C TYR A 101 -7.45 -23.59 19.93
N VAL A 102 -7.21 -24.08 18.70
CA VAL A 102 -7.36 -23.28 17.48
C VAL A 102 -8.81 -22.84 17.25
N ILE A 103 -9.78 -23.76 17.42
CA ILE A 103 -11.20 -23.42 17.24
C ILE A 103 -11.67 -22.37 18.24
N VAL A 104 -11.24 -22.46 19.49
CA VAL A 104 -11.56 -21.47 20.52
C VAL A 104 -10.93 -20.12 20.19
N ALA A 105 -9.64 -20.12 19.85
CA ALA A 105 -8.92 -18.89 19.47
C ALA A 105 -9.57 -18.19 18.27
N GLU A 106 -9.91 -18.95 17.22
CA GLU A 106 -10.57 -18.43 16.01
C GLU A 106 -12.01 -17.92 16.24
N ARG A 107 -12.70 -18.49 17.23
CA ARG A 107 -14.04 -18.01 17.64
C ARG A 107 -13.98 -16.78 18.54
N THR A 108 -13.01 -16.75 19.43
CA THR A 108 -12.82 -15.62 20.33
C THR A 108 -12.35 -14.37 19.58
N GLY A 109 -11.45 -14.55 18.61
CA GLY A 109 -10.87 -13.45 17.83
C GLY A 109 -10.19 -12.40 18.75
N GLN A 110 -10.12 -11.17 18.25
CA GLN A 110 -9.63 -10.06 19.07
C GLN A 110 -10.75 -9.55 20.00
N PRO A 111 -10.49 -9.40 21.31
CA PRO A 111 -11.49 -8.86 22.23
C PRO A 111 -11.82 -7.41 21.90
N ALA A 112 -13.05 -7.01 22.21
CA ALA A 112 -13.43 -5.61 22.15
C ALA A 112 -12.61 -4.82 23.19
N ILE A 113 -12.06 -3.69 22.77
CA ILE A 113 -11.30 -2.77 23.63
C ILE A 113 -12.06 -1.44 23.69
N LEU A 114 -12.11 -0.84 24.86
CA LEU A 114 -12.67 0.51 24.98
C LEU A 114 -11.84 1.47 24.13
N LEU A 115 -12.51 2.25 23.28
CA LEU A 115 -11.81 3.13 22.33
C LEU A 115 -10.86 4.12 23.04
N ARG A 116 -11.21 4.57 24.25
CA ARG A 116 -10.33 5.43 25.07
C ARG A 116 -9.02 4.77 25.49
N ASP A 117 -8.99 3.42 25.56
CA ASP A 117 -7.83 2.64 25.99
C ASP A 117 -6.94 2.23 24.79
N VAL A 118 -7.43 2.49 23.56
CA VAL A 118 -6.63 2.29 22.36
C VAL A 118 -5.53 3.36 22.31
N PRO A 119 -4.26 2.99 22.16
CA PRO A 119 -3.18 3.95 22.04
C PRO A 119 -3.42 4.97 20.92
N ARG A 120 -3.18 6.23 21.19
CA ARG A 120 -3.26 7.26 20.14
C ARG A 120 -2.20 6.99 19.09
N PRO A 121 -2.55 7.05 17.79
CA PRO A 121 -1.55 6.99 16.75
C PRO A 121 -0.64 8.22 16.86
N ASN A 122 0.64 8.04 16.67
CA ASN A 122 1.51 9.19 16.39
C ASN A 122 1.23 9.64 14.95
N VAL A 123 0.56 10.78 14.81
CA VAL A 123 0.12 11.31 13.50
C VAL A 123 1.32 11.73 12.65
N GLU A 124 2.40 12.21 13.28
CA GLU A 124 3.64 12.59 12.60
C GLU A 124 4.33 11.40 11.97
N ASP A 125 4.29 10.22 12.62
CA ASP A 125 4.88 8.99 12.09
C ASP A 125 4.06 8.37 10.93
N ASP A 126 2.78 8.75 10.77
CA ASP A 126 1.93 8.20 9.69
C ASP A 126 2.10 8.94 8.36
N ASP A 127 2.68 10.13 8.38
CA ASP A 127 2.83 11.01 7.24
C ASP A 127 4.24 10.89 6.65
N LEU A 128 4.37 10.12 5.58
CA LEU A 128 5.63 9.87 4.89
C LEU A 128 5.79 10.87 3.73
N GLU A 129 6.54 11.94 3.94
CA GLU A 129 6.86 12.88 2.88
C GLU A 129 7.96 12.29 1.97
N VAL A 130 7.60 11.93 0.74
CA VAL A 130 8.52 11.38 -0.26
C VAL A 130 9.11 12.46 -1.16
N ASP A 131 8.46 13.60 -1.24
CA ASP A 131 8.96 14.84 -1.84
C ASP A 131 8.11 16.01 -1.32
N VAL A 132 8.59 17.26 -1.48
CA VAL A 132 7.88 18.46 -1.01
C VAL A 132 6.43 18.46 -1.53
N GLY A 133 5.48 18.40 -0.60
CA GLY A 133 4.04 18.37 -0.91
C GLY A 133 3.49 17.01 -1.37
N ILE A 134 4.29 15.96 -1.43
CA ILE A 134 3.82 14.60 -1.76
C ILE A 134 3.99 13.71 -0.54
N ARG A 135 2.86 13.22 -0.04
CA ARG A 135 2.81 12.42 1.18
C ARG A 135 2.14 11.08 0.92
N LEU A 136 2.79 10.03 1.41
CA LEU A 136 2.25 8.69 1.52
C LEU A 136 1.84 8.42 2.98
N LEU A 137 1.16 7.31 3.23
CA LEU A 137 0.65 6.98 4.56
C LEU A 137 1.27 5.68 5.04
N ARG A 138 2.00 5.72 6.16
CA ARG A 138 2.72 4.56 6.73
C ARG A 138 1.81 3.36 7.02
N ARG A 139 0.54 3.59 7.38
CA ARG A 139 -0.38 2.55 7.83
C ARG A 139 -1.57 2.32 6.91
N HIS A 140 -1.64 3.05 5.80
CA HIS A 140 -2.82 3.04 4.95
C HIS A 140 -2.48 2.93 3.47
N PRO A 141 -3.38 2.34 2.66
CA PRO A 141 -3.19 2.27 1.21
C PRO A 141 -3.35 3.66 0.57
N VAL A 142 -2.40 3.98 -0.30
CA VAL A 142 -2.41 5.13 -1.21
C VAL A 142 -2.43 4.62 -2.64
N THR A 143 -3.23 5.20 -3.53
CA THR A 143 -3.26 4.82 -4.94
C THR A 143 -2.72 5.93 -5.82
N LEU A 144 -1.74 5.60 -6.67
CA LEU A 144 -1.27 6.40 -7.79
C LEU A 144 -1.90 5.85 -9.07
N PHE A 145 -2.68 6.67 -9.77
CA PHE A 145 -3.39 6.23 -10.96
C PHE A 145 -3.23 7.20 -12.14
N GLY A 146 -3.22 6.67 -13.35
CA GLY A 146 -3.05 7.43 -14.60
C GLY A 146 -3.13 6.53 -15.82
N ASP A 147 -2.96 7.10 -17.00
CA ASP A 147 -3.01 6.34 -18.25
C ASP A 147 -1.75 5.49 -18.48
N GLY A 148 -1.82 4.54 -19.41
CA GLY A 148 -0.66 3.80 -19.87
C GLY A 148 0.43 4.75 -20.37
N GLY A 149 1.69 4.51 -19.99
CA GLY A 149 2.80 5.36 -20.40
C GLY A 149 3.02 6.65 -19.61
N ASP A 150 2.21 6.94 -18.58
CA ASP A 150 2.38 8.10 -17.68
C ASP A 150 3.48 7.89 -16.62
N ALA A 151 4.40 6.96 -16.84
CA ALA A 151 5.57 6.69 -15.98
C ALA A 151 5.23 6.35 -14.51
N LYS A 152 4.04 5.77 -14.23
CA LYS A 152 3.59 5.42 -12.88
C LYS A 152 4.58 4.53 -12.12
N SER A 153 5.05 3.45 -12.76
CA SER A 153 6.03 2.53 -12.16
C SER A 153 7.37 3.21 -11.87
N TYR A 154 7.79 4.17 -12.72
CA TYR A 154 8.99 4.98 -12.46
C TYR A 154 8.79 5.90 -11.23
N ILE A 155 7.63 6.55 -11.11
CA ILE A 155 7.28 7.34 -9.91
C ILE A 155 7.22 6.43 -8.67
N GLY A 156 6.59 5.26 -8.79
CA GLY A 156 6.54 4.28 -7.70
C GLY A 156 7.94 3.89 -7.22
N LEU A 157 8.84 3.60 -8.15
CA LEU A 157 10.23 3.26 -7.84
C LEU A 157 11.00 4.47 -7.27
N TYR A 158 10.84 5.67 -7.84
CA TYR A 158 11.43 6.91 -7.33
C TYR A 158 10.97 7.21 -5.89
N TRP A 159 9.68 7.07 -5.59
CA TRP A 159 9.20 7.25 -4.22
C TRP A 159 9.69 6.15 -3.28
N SER A 160 9.88 4.93 -3.79
CA SER A 160 10.51 3.85 -3.00
C SER A 160 11.93 4.20 -2.57
N THR A 161 12.72 4.82 -3.45
CA THR A 161 14.08 5.28 -3.07
C THR A 161 14.03 6.34 -2.00
N ARG A 162 13.08 7.30 -2.09
CA ARG A 162 12.92 8.36 -1.09
C ARG A 162 12.49 7.81 0.28
N LEU A 163 11.63 6.78 0.30
CA LEU A 163 11.26 6.08 1.54
C LEU A 163 12.45 5.33 2.14
N ALA A 164 13.25 4.68 1.31
CA ALA A 164 14.45 3.97 1.75
C ALA A 164 15.53 4.94 2.28
N ASP A 165 15.74 6.09 1.61
CA ASP A 165 16.62 7.17 2.08
C ASP A 165 16.16 7.73 3.44
N ALA A 166 14.86 7.71 3.72
CA ALA A 166 14.29 8.06 5.03
C ALA A 166 14.39 6.93 6.07
N GLY A 167 15.06 5.83 5.75
CA GLY A 167 15.32 4.70 6.65
C GLY A 167 14.24 3.64 6.71
N LEU A 168 13.25 3.66 5.80
CA LEU A 168 12.22 2.63 5.74
C LEU A 168 12.71 1.43 4.91
N ARG A 169 12.31 0.24 5.33
CA ARG A 169 12.51 -1.00 4.58
C ARG A 169 11.33 -1.19 3.62
N VAL A 170 11.59 -1.05 2.32
CA VAL A 170 10.53 -1.00 1.30
C VAL A 170 10.55 -2.26 0.43
N GLY A 171 9.41 -2.94 0.34
CA GLY A 171 9.18 -4.04 -0.60
C GLY A 171 8.47 -3.56 -1.86
N TYR A 172 8.94 -4.01 -3.03
CA TYR A 172 8.31 -3.76 -4.32
C TYR A 172 7.70 -5.08 -4.83
N ALA A 173 6.40 -5.25 -4.60
CA ALA A 173 5.62 -6.39 -5.05
C ALA A 173 5.13 -6.14 -6.47
N ASP A 174 5.61 -6.95 -7.41
CA ASP A 174 5.45 -6.74 -8.84
C ASP A 174 4.75 -7.91 -9.52
N TRP A 175 3.72 -7.58 -10.30
CA TRP A 175 2.94 -8.51 -11.12
C TRP A 175 3.15 -8.34 -12.62
N GLU A 176 3.90 -7.33 -13.04
CA GLU A 176 3.93 -6.90 -14.45
C GLU A 176 5.31 -7.05 -15.09
N PHE A 177 6.37 -6.63 -14.40
CA PHE A 177 7.73 -6.59 -14.93
C PHE A 177 8.65 -7.65 -14.34
N ALA A 178 9.86 -7.76 -14.89
CA ALA A 178 10.91 -8.58 -14.32
C ALA A 178 11.79 -7.77 -13.36
N GLY A 179 12.47 -8.47 -12.44
CA GLY A 179 13.35 -7.83 -11.46
C GLY A 179 14.52 -7.10 -12.11
N GLU A 180 15.00 -7.61 -13.23
CA GLU A 180 16.09 -7.02 -14.03
C GLU A 180 15.70 -5.64 -14.57
N ASP A 181 14.45 -5.45 -15.01
CA ASP A 181 13.96 -4.16 -15.48
C ASP A 181 13.92 -3.14 -14.35
N HIS A 182 13.48 -3.55 -13.16
CA HIS A 182 13.46 -2.67 -11.98
C HIS A 182 14.88 -2.37 -11.51
N ARG A 183 15.80 -3.32 -11.59
CA ARG A 183 17.20 -3.14 -11.24
C ARG A 183 17.88 -2.10 -12.14
N ASP A 184 17.69 -2.17 -13.48
CA ASP A 184 18.20 -1.18 -14.44
C ASP A 184 17.61 0.22 -14.15
N ARG A 185 16.29 0.30 -13.90
CA ARG A 185 15.63 1.57 -13.56
C ARG A 185 16.16 2.15 -12.26
N LEU A 186 16.38 1.32 -11.24
CA LEU A 186 16.89 1.75 -9.94
C LEU A 186 18.33 2.30 -10.07
N GLU A 187 19.17 1.62 -10.83
CA GLU A 187 20.54 2.06 -11.12
C GLU A 187 20.55 3.41 -11.85
N ARG A 188 19.68 3.59 -12.84
CA ARG A 188 19.52 4.88 -13.54
C ARG A 188 18.98 5.99 -12.62
N LEU A 189 18.17 5.69 -11.64
CA LEU A 189 17.66 6.66 -10.68
C LEU A 189 18.72 7.08 -9.66
N CYS A 190 19.46 6.14 -9.09
CA CYS A 190 20.35 6.35 -7.96
C CYS A 190 21.83 6.37 -8.35
N GLY A 191 22.22 5.78 -9.48
CA GLY A 191 23.61 5.48 -9.82
C GLY A 191 24.12 4.25 -9.05
N PRO A 192 25.43 4.15 -8.79
CA PRO A 192 26.00 2.98 -8.13
C PRO A 192 25.59 2.82 -6.64
N GLU A 193 25.23 3.90 -5.98
CA GLU A 193 24.79 3.90 -4.57
C GLU A 193 23.26 3.74 -4.48
N MET A 194 22.79 2.52 -4.77
CA MET A 194 21.37 2.22 -4.69
C MET A 194 20.95 1.91 -3.26
N PRO A 195 19.78 2.41 -2.81
CA PRO A 195 19.21 2.00 -1.55
C PRO A 195 18.74 0.55 -1.58
N ASP A 196 18.66 -0.07 -0.40
CA ASP A 196 18.11 -1.43 -0.27
C ASP A 196 16.60 -1.42 -0.51
N LEU A 197 16.17 -2.04 -1.61
CA LEU A 197 14.79 -2.31 -1.93
C LEU A 197 14.58 -3.81 -2.14
N TRP A 198 13.52 -4.36 -1.55
CA TRP A 198 13.18 -5.78 -1.68
C TRP A 198 12.26 -5.99 -2.90
N TYR A 199 12.76 -6.60 -3.96
CA TYR A 199 11.92 -7.00 -5.08
C TYR A 199 11.19 -8.31 -4.75
N ILE A 200 9.87 -8.33 -4.98
CA ILE A 200 9.01 -9.46 -4.68
C ILE A 200 8.20 -9.81 -5.92
N ARG A 201 8.65 -10.81 -6.69
CA ARG A 201 7.88 -11.30 -7.83
C ARG A 201 6.58 -11.93 -7.38
N CYS A 202 5.45 -11.47 -7.92
CA CYS A 202 4.11 -12.00 -7.67
C CYS A 202 3.50 -12.51 -8.97
N GLU A 203 2.85 -13.69 -8.93
CA GLU A 203 2.28 -14.33 -10.11
C GLU A 203 0.78 -14.62 -9.93
N ARG A 204 0.33 -14.72 -8.69
CA ARG A 204 -1.07 -14.96 -8.33
C ARG A 204 -1.73 -13.67 -7.87
N PRO A 205 -3.07 -13.57 -7.94
CA PRO A 205 -3.77 -12.42 -7.38
C PRO A 205 -3.39 -12.15 -5.92
N LEU A 206 -3.43 -10.87 -5.51
CA LEU A 206 -3.03 -10.44 -4.16
C LEU A 206 -3.71 -11.25 -3.05
N VAL A 207 -4.98 -11.59 -3.24
CA VAL A 207 -5.75 -12.38 -2.26
C VAL A 207 -5.15 -13.78 -2.02
N ALA A 208 -4.48 -14.34 -3.03
CA ALA A 208 -3.78 -15.62 -2.94
C ALA A 208 -2.31 -15.48 -2.47
N GLU A 209 -1.76 -14.27 -2.53
CA GLU A 209 -0.38 -13.97 -2.10
C GLU A 209 -0.30 -13.47 -0.64
N VAL A 210 -1.43 -13.25 0.04
CA VAL A 210 -1.47 -12.61 1.37
C VAL A 210 -0.52 -13.27 2.37
N ASP A 211 -0.59 -14.59 2.51
CA ASP A 211 0.20 -15.31 3.53
C ASP A 211 1.69 -15.27 3.21
N ARG A 212 2.05 -15.35 1.92
CA ARG A 212 3.44 -15.22 1.46
C ARG A 212 3.95 -13.80 1.70
N LEU A 213 3.20 -12.77 1.30
CA LEU A 213 3.59 -11.38 1.49
C LEU A 213 3.69 -11.01 2.97
N ARG A 214 2.76 -11.47 3.82
CA ARG A 214 2.86 -11.27 5.28
C ARG A 214 4.13 -11.88 5.85
N ARG A 215 4.50 -13.08 5.40
CA ARG A 215 5.73 -13.74 5.84
C ARG A 215 6.93 -12.88 5.45
N ILE A 216 7.05 -12.48 4.18
CA ILE A 216 8.14 -11.62 3.70
C ILE A 216 8.18 -10.31 4.48
N VAL A 217 7.04 -9.62 4.65
CA VAL A 217 6.95 -8.36 5.41
C VAL A 217 7.53 -8.52 6.81
N ARG A 218 7.27 -9.64 7.49
CA ARG A 218 7.75 -9.86 8.86
C ARG A 218 9.20 -10.36 8.92
N GLU A 219 9.58 -11.28 8.05
CA GLU A 219 10.95 -11.82 7.99
C GLU A 219 11.93 -10.74 7.59
N GLU A 220 11.61 -9.94 6.56
CA GLU A 220 12.41 -8.83 6.09
C GLU A 220 12.14 -7.52 6.84
N ARG A 221 11.20 -7.50 7.78
CA ARG A 221 10.80 -6.32 8.57
C ARG A 221 10.47 -5.12 7.69
N LEU A 222 9.67 -5.35 6.64
CA LEU A 222 9.29 -4.29 5.73
C LEU A 222 8.33 -3.31 6.40
N ASP A 223 8.58 -2.02 6.22
CA ASP A 223 7.75 -0.92 6.73
C ASP A 223 6.69 -0.50 5.73
N TYR A 224 6.94 -0.74 4.44
CA TYR A 224 6.08 -0.27 3.35
C TYR A 224 6.11 -1.21 2.16
N LEU A 225 4.99 -1.29 1.41
CA LEU A 225 4.88 -2.07 0.18
C LEU A 225 4.47 -1.18 -1.01
N VAL A 226 5.11 -1.38 -2.15
CA VAL A 226 4.62 -0.90 -3.44
C VAL A 226 4.05 -2.08 -4.21
N CYS A 227 2.83 -1.94 -4.76
CA CYS A 227 2.12 -2.97 -5.52
C CYS A 227 1.94 -2.51 -6.97
N ASP A 228 2.66 -3.11 -7.90
CA ASP A 228 2.67 -2.77 -9.32
C ASP A 228 2.29 -3.99 -10.19
N SER A 229 1.12 -4.05 -10.77
CA SER A 229 0.04 -3.10 -10.75
C SER A 229 -1.25 -3.75 -10.23
N VAL A 230 -2.20 -2.92 -9.81
CA VAL A 230 -3.52 -3.34 -9.32
C VAL A 230 -4.25 -4.22 -10.33
N ALA A 231 -4.13 -3.92 -11.64
CA ALA A 231 -4.82 -4.66 -12.68
C ALA A 231 -4.46 -6.15 -12.70
N PHE A 232 -3.17 -6.47 -12.58
CA PHE A 232 -2.68 -7.86 -12.58
C PHE A 232 -2.76 -8.52 -11.18
N ALA A 233 -2.75 -7.71 -10.12
CA ALA A 233 -2.92 -8.19 -8.75
C ALA A 233 -4.38 -8.48 -8.36
N SER A 234 -5.36 -8.10 -9.19
CA SER A 234 -6.78 -8.29 -8.94
C SER A 234 -7.21 -9.72 -9.27
N ASP A 235 -8.14 -10.26 -8.45
CA ASP A 235 -8.74 -11.58 -8.68
C ASP A 235 -10.11 -11.43 -9.37
N GLY A 236 -10.07 -11.08 -10.66
CA GLY A 236 -11.25 -10.88 -11.50
C GLY A 236 -11.38 -9.45 -12.05
N PRO A 237 -12.54 -9.12 -12.64
CA PRO A 237 -12.76 -7.83 -13.27
C PRO A 237 -12.64 -6.66 -12.29
N PRO A 238 -11.80 -5.67 -12.55
CA PRO A 238 -11.61 -4.52 -11.65
C PRO A 238 -12.87 -3.68 -11.44
N GLU A 239 -13.87 -3.80 -12.34
CA GLU A 239 -15.16 -3.15 -12.25
C GLU A 239 -16.05 -3.73 -11.14
N ALA A 240 -15.79 -4.97 -10.72
CA ALA A 240 -16.56 -5.64 -9.68
C ALA A 240 -16.18 -5.07 -8.29
N ALA A 241 -17.21 -4.65 -7.55
CA ALA A 241 -17.02 -4.10 -6.21
C ALA A 241 -16.41 -5.11 -5.24
N GLU A 242 -16.76 -6.38 -5.42
CA GLU A 242 -16.28 -7.51 -4.63
C GLU A 242 -14.78 -7.72 -4.78
N VAL A 243 -14.26 -7.55 -6.00
CA VAL A 243 -12.82 -7.67 -6.32
C VAL A 243 -12.03 -6.58 -5.59
N ALA A 244 -12.47 -5.33 -5.70
CA ALA A 244 -11.85 -4.22 -4.97
C ALA A 244 -11.93 -4.41 -3.44
N ALA A 245 -13.09 -4.83 -2.93
CA ALA A 245 -13.26 -5.09 -1.51
C ALA A 245 -12.38 -6.25 -1.00
N ALA A 246 -12.22 -7.31 -1.79
CA ALA A 246 -11.33 -8.44 -1.47
C ALA A 246 -9.86 -8.01 -1.45
N TYR A 247 -9.44 -7.21 -2.43
CA TYR A 247 -8.10 -6.63 -2.52
C TYR A 247 -7.75 -5.81 -1.27
N PHE A 248 -8.60 -4.86 -0.88
CA PHE A 248 -8.36 -4.03 0.31
C PHE A 248 -8.46 -4.82 1.63
N ARG A 249 -9.25 -5.91 1.67
CA ARG A 249 -9.22 -6.84 2.83
C ARG A 249 -7.88 -7.58 2.91
N ALA A 250 -7.34 -8.01 1.77
CA ALA A 250 -6.03 -8.65 1.69
C ALA A 250 -4.92 -7.73 2.21
N LEU A 251 -4.91 -6.45 1.79
CA LEU A 251 -3.96 -5.45 2.28
C LEU A 251 -4.03 -5.25 3.80
N ARG A 252 -5.24 -5.17 4.36
CA ARG A 252 -5.39 -5.05 5.82
C ARG A 252 -4.79 -6.26 6.56
N ARG A 253 -4.84 -7.45 5.96
CA ARG A 253 -4.21 -8.65 6.53
C ARG A 253 -2.69 -8.60 6.42
N ILE A 254 -2.13 -8.02 5.37
CA ILE A 254 -0.67 -7.83 5.23
C ILE A 254 -0.16 -6.88 6.31
N GLY A 255 -0.87 -5.79 6.60
CA GLY A 255 -0.71 -5.01 7.83
C GLY A 255 0.35 -3.91 7.79
N VAL A 256 0.84 -3.53 6.60
CA VAL A 256 1.73 -2.36 6.41
C VAL A 256 1.10 -1.36 5.45
N GLY A 257 1.58 -0.11 5.46
CA GLY A 257 1.18 0.90 4.50
C GLY A 257 1.62 0.53 3.09
N SER A 258 0.91 1.07 2.09
CA SER A 258 1.20 0.64 0.71
C SER A 258 0.83 1.67 -0.34
N LEU A 259 1.61 1.68 -1.42
CA LEU A 259 1.36 2.42 -2.65
C LEU A 259 0.88 1.44 -3.72
N HIS A 260 -0.23 1.76 -4.38
CA HIS A 260 -0.83 0.94 -5.42
C HIS A 260 -0.79 1.66 -6.75
N ILE A 261 -0.15 1.06 -7.75
CA ILE A 261 -0.10 1.56 -9.12
C ILE A 261 -1.34 1.07 -9.87
N ALA A 262 -2.17 2.00 -10.36
CA ALA A 262 -3.42 1.67 -11.03
C ALA A 262 -3.57 2.42 -12.36
N HIS A 263 -4.39 1.87 -13.26
CA HIS A 263 -4.79 2.54 -14.50
C HIS A 263 -6.05 3.40 -14.31
N ILE A 264 -6.36 4.25 -15.29
CA ILE A 264 -7.63 5.01 -15.36
C ILE A 264 -8.64 4.30 -16.25
N THR A 265 -9.93 4.64 -16.12
CA THR A 265 -10.96 4.29 -17.09
C THR A 265 -10.81 5.15 -18.35
N LYS A 266 -10.82 4.54 -19.53
CA LYS A 266 -10.70 5.22 -20.84
C LYS A 266 -11.87 6.19 -21.15
N SER A 267 -12.97 6.14 -20.41
CA SER A 267 -14.19 6.93 -20.65
C SER A 267 -14.31 8.21 -19.84
N ALA A 268 -13.30 8.60 -19.07
CA ALA A 268 -13.39 9.75 -18.17
C ALA A 268 -12.76 11.01 -18.80
N GLU A 269 -13.46 11.65 -19.73
CA GLU A 269 -13.29 13.08 -19.95
C GLU A 269 -13.83 13.81 -18.72
N GLY A 270 -12.95 14.43 -17.93
CA GLY A 270 -13.29 15.27 -16.79
C GLY A 270 -12.69 14.79 -15.47
N ASP A 271 -13.37 13.96 -14.72
CA ASP A 271 -12.94 13.52 -13.38
C ASP A 271 -12.28 12.14 -13.45
N ALA A 272 -10.97 12.11 -13.74
CA ALA A 272 -10.21 10.86 -13.79
C ALA A 272 -10.24 10.16 -12.42
N LYS A 273 -10.70 8.90 -12.43
CA LYS A 273 -10.76 8.00 -11.26
C LYS A 273 -9.96 6.74 -11.55
N PRO A 274 -9.48 6.02 -10.53
CA PRO A 274 -8.87 4.71 -10.73
C PRO A 274 -9.79 3.79 -11.54
N PHE A 275 -9.21 3.01 -12.46
CA PHE A 275 -9.93 2.07 -13.30
C PHE A 275 -10.76 1.10 -12.47
N GLY A 276 -12.00 0.85 -12.90
CA GLY A 276 -12.89 -0.11 -12.29
C GLY A 276 -13.92 0.52 -11.34
N SER A 277 -14.24 -0.22 -10.29
CA SER A 277 -15.24 0.18 -9.29
C SER A 277 -14.83 1.44 -8.51
N THR A 278 -15.83 2.26 -8.12
CA THR A 278 -15.62 3.36 -7.17
C THR A 278 -15.00 2.91 -5.84
N PHE A 279 -15.05 1.61 -5.55
CA PHE A 279 -14.40 1.02 -4.37
C PHE A 279 -12.87 1.14 -4.40
N TRP A 280 -12.22 1.23 -5.56
CA TRP A 280 -10.79 1.50 -5.65
C TRP A 280 -10.43 2.87 -5.08
N HIS A 281 -11.22 3.89 -5.43
CA HIS A 281 -11.07 5.22 -4.86
C HIS A 281 -11.41 5.22 -3.36
N ASN A 282 -12.51 4.56 -2.98
CA ASN A 282 -12.99 4.57 -1.60
C ASN A 282 -12.11 3.74 -0.65
N GLY A 283 -11.53 2.64 -1.11
CA GLY A 283 -10.65 1.76 -0.32
C GLY A 283 -9.32 2.41 0.05
N SER A 284 -8.78 3.27 -0.83
CA SER A 284 -7.58 4.05 -0.55
C SER A 284 -7.85 5.20 0.42
N ARG A 285 -6.89 5.54 1.28
CA ARG A 285 -6.99 6.69 2.18
C ARG A 285 -6.51 7.99 1.55
N ALA A 286 -5.63 7.92 0.56
CA ALA A 286 -5.27 9.00 -0.33
C ALA A 286 -5.16 8.50 -1.77
N THR A 287 -5.43 9.39 -2.74
CA THR A 287 -5.25 9.06 -4.15
C THR A 287 -4.55 10.19 -4.89
N TRP A 288 -3.62 9.82 -5.76
CA TRP A 288 -2.89 10.71 -6.63
C TRP A 288 -3.17 10.36 -8.09
N PHE A 289 -3.60 11.34 -8.86
CA PHE A 289 -3.73 11.22 -10.30
C PHE A 289 -2.46 11.75 -10.96
N ILE A 290 -1.86 10.94 -11.85
CA ILE A 290 -0.74 11.35 -12.67
C ILE A 290 -1.20 11.56 -14.11
N LYS A 291 -0.70 12.61 -14.74
CA LYS A 291 -0.97 12.93 -16.15
C LYS A 291 0.30 13.43 -16.81
N ARG A 292 0.59 12.87 -17.98
CA ARG A 292 1.66 13.36 -18.84
C ARG A 292 1.20 14.59 -19.61
N GLY A 293 2.04 15.64 -19.69
CA GLY A 293 1.84 16.80 -20.52
C GLY A 293 2.04 16.49 -22.00
N GLU A 294 1.22 17.09 -22.86
CA GLU A 294 1.21 16.83 -24.32
C GLU A 294 2.45 17.40 -25.02
N ALA A 295 3.01 18.51 -24.53
CA ALA A 295 4.23 19.11 -25.07
C ALA A 295 5.47 18.19 -25.07
N SER A 296 5.41 17.10 -24.28
CA SER A 296 6.48 16.07 -24.20
C SER A 296 6.48 15.10 -25.39
N SER A 297 5.56 15.22 -26.35
CA SER A 297 5.35 14.19 -27.38
C SER A 297 6.44 14.15 -28.47
N SER A 298 7.20 15.22 -28.67
CA SER A 298 8.23 15.31 -29.71
C SER A 298 9.60 14.73 -29.27
N ASP A 299 9.93 14.81 -27.99
CA ASP A 299 11.18 14.28 -27.42
C ASP A 299 10.89 13.13 -26.45
N ARG A 300 11.14 11.90 -26.90
CA ARG A 300 10.94 10.69 -26.12
C ARG A 300 11.88 10.56 -24.91
N SER A 301 12.94 11.36 -24.86
CA SER A 301 13.88 11.39 -23.74
C SER A 301 13.38 12.23 -22.56
N ARG A 302 12.29 12.98 -22.73
CA ARG A 302 11.73 13.87 -21.71
C ARG A 302 10.24 13.71 -21.55
N LEU A 303 9.77 13.74 -20.31
CA LEU A 303 8.35 13.76 -19.96
C LEU A 303 8.12 14.87 -18.95
N THR A 304 7.04 15.64 -19.13
CA THR A 304 6.50 16.49 -18.07
C THR A 304 5.31 15.79 -17.45
N LEU A 305 5.31 15.64 -16.14
CA LEU A 305 4.28 14.94 -15.39
C LEU A 305 3.62 15.86 -14.39
N GLY A 306 2.29 15.85 -14.37
CA GLY A 306 1.48 16.49 -13.34
C GLY A 306 0.93 15.45 -12.37
N LEU A 307 1.10 15.69 -11.07
CA LEU A 307 0.57 14.89 -9.98
C LEU A 307 -0.50 15.70 -9.23
N PHE A 308 -1.71 15.18 -9.18
CA PHE A 308 -2.87 15.84 -8.60
C PHE A 308 -3.44 14.99 -7.46
N ASN A 309 -3.42 15.51 -6.24
CA ASN A 309 -4.05 14.83 -5.11
C ASN A 309 -5.58 14.91 -5.24
N ARG A 310 -6.24 13.78 -5.43
CA ARG A 310 -7.69 13.70 -5.68
C ARG A 310 -8.49 13.31 -4.45
N LYS A 311 -7.84 12.71 -3.46
CA LYS A 311 -8.45 12.32 -2.19
C LYS A 311 -7.41 12.35 -1.08
N SER A 312 -7.84 12.83 0.08
CA SER A 312 -7.14 12.68 1.35
C SER A 312 -8.16 12.49 2.46
N ASN A 313 -8.02 11.41 3.23
CA ASN A 313 -8.85 11.15 4.41
C ASN A 313 -8.18 11.63 5.71
N VAL A 314 -6.92 12.06 5.64
CA VAL A 314 -6.10 12.44 6.80
C VAL A 314 -5.83 13.94 6.89
N GLY A 315 -6.30 14.71 5.92
CA GLY A 315 -6.09 16.16 5.90
C GLY A 315 -6.61 16.81 4.62
N PRO A 316 -6.31 18.08 4.39
CA PRO A 316 -6.68 18.78 3.18
C PRO A 316 -5.96 18.17 1.96
N LEU A 317 -6.51 18.38 0.77
CA LEU A 317 -5.84 17.98 -0.47
C LEU A 317 -4.52 18.74 -0.61
N ALA A 318 -3.47 17.99 -0.92
CA ALA A 318 -2.17 18.56 -1.23
C ALA A 318 -2.20 19.37 -2.55
N PRO A 319 -1.30 20.35 -2.71
CA PRO A 319 -1.11 21.05 -3.98
C PRO A 319 -0.77 20.09 -5.11
N ALA A 320 -1.10 20.46 -6.34
CA ALA A 320 -0.60 19.76 -7.52
C ALA A 320 0.91 19.97 -7.67
N VAL A 321 1.59 18.94 -8.14
CA VAL A 321 3.05 18.88 -8.21
C VAL A 321 3.48 18.51 -9.62
N GLY A 322 4.46 19.23 -10.17
CA GLY A 322 5.05 18.96 -11.48
C GLY A 322 6.43 18.34 -11.41
N TYR A 323 6.71 17.41 -12.32
CA TYR A 323 8.05 16.89 -12.58
C TYR A 323 8.39 16.97 -14.08
N ASN A 324 9.61 17.40 -14.37
CA ASN A 324 10.28 17.07 -15.62
C ASN A 324 11.13 15.84 -15.39
N VAL A 325 10.84 14.76 -16.13
CA VAL A 325 11.60 13.51 -16.11
C VAL A 325 12.45 13.46 -17.35
N THR A 326 13.76 13.27 -17.19
CA THR A 326 14.69 13.10 -18.29
C THR A 326 15.28 11.70 -18.25
N PHE A 327 15.09 10.95 -19.33
CA PHE A 327 15.63 9.61 -19.54
C PHE A 327 16.94 9.71 -20.33
N GLY A 328 18.05 9.82 -19.64
CA GLY A 328 19.37 9.74 -20.24
C GLY A 328 19.84 8.28 -20.40
N PRO A 329 20.94 8.04 -21.14
CA PRO A 329 21.46 6.70 -21.34
C PRO A 329 21.90 6.02 -20.03
N GLU A 330 22.44 6.80 -19.07
CA GLU A 330 22.96 6.29 -17.79
C GLU A 330 22.15 6.77 -16.58
N ARG A 331 21.39 7.85 -16.71
CA ARG A 331 20.65 8.47 -15.59
C ARG A 331 19.24 8.85 -15.98
N THR A 332 18.31 8.55 -15.08
CA THR A 332 16.95 9.11 -15.10
C THR A 332 16.82 10.12 -13.97
N THR A 333 16.43 11.36 -14.30
CA THR A 333 16.33 12.45 -13.32
C THR A 333 14.91 12.96 -13.22
N PHE A 334 14.51 13.27 -11.99
CA PHE A 334 13.26 13.93 -11.68
C PHE A 334 13.58 15.34 -11.17
N THR A 335 13.11 16.37 -11.87
CA THR A 335 13.26 17.77 -11.46
C THR A 335 11.90 18.41 -11.30
N ARG A 336 11.72 19.22 -10.28
CA ARG A 336 10.47 19.95 -10.04
C ARG A 336 10.22 20.96 -11.14
N THR A 337 8.97 21.09 -11.56
CA THR A 337 8.53 22.10 -12.51
C THR A 337 7.20 22.72 -12.10
N ASP A 338 6.95 23.95 -12.52
CA ASP A 338 5.65 24.58 -12.33
C ASP A 338 4.67 24.09 -13.40
N LEU A 339 3.57 23.50 -12.97
CA LEU A 339 2.55 23.01 -13.89
C LEU A 339 1.76 24.12 -14.58
N ALA A 340 1.78 25.33 -14.04
CA ALA A 340 1.11 26.48 -14.66
C ALA A 340 1.80 26.92 -15.97
N ASP A 341 3.08 26.55 -16.14
CA ASP A 341 3.83 26.80 -17.39
C ASP A 341 3.55 25.74 -18.48
N VAL A 342 2.74 24.71 -18.17
CA VAL A 342 2.40 23.61 -19.09
C VAL A 342 0.90 23.69 -19.43
N PRO A 343 0.52 24.15 -20.63
CA PRO A 343 -0.87 24.54 -20.94
C PRO A 343 -1.92 23.48 -20.63
N ASP A 344 -1.72 22.23 -21.06
CA ASP A 344 -2.66 21.11 -20.87
C ASP A 344 -2.71 20.57 -19.43
N LEU A 345 -1.75 20.92 -18.58
CA LEU A 345 -1.73 20.62 -17.16
C LEU A 345 -2.19 21.79 -16.30
N ALA A 346 -1.99 23.04 -16.78
CA ALA A 346 -2.38 24.27 -16.08
C ALA A 346 -3.89 24.32 -15.80
N ASP A 347 -4.72 23.92 -16.75
CA ASP A 347 -6.19 23.90 -16.60
C ASP A 347 -6.68 22.90 -15.56
N ARG A 348 -5.86 21.89 -15.22
CA ARG A 348 -6.17 20.90 -14.19
C ARG A 348 -5.75 21.31 -12.79
N LEU A 349 -5.04 22.44 -12.67
CA LEU A 349 -4.64 22.97 -11.38
C LEU A 349 -5.85 23.42 -10.56
N PRO A 350 -5.84 23.21 -9.23
CA PRO A 350 -6.78 23.86 -8.33
C PRO A 350 -6.80 25.38 -8.56
N VAL A 351 -7.98 25.98 -8.53
CA VAL A 351 -8.16 27.42 -8.82
C VAL A 351 -7.19 28.29 -8.01
N TRP A 352 -6.94 27.96 -6.75
CA TRP A 352 -6.02 28.74 -5.92
C TRP A 352 -4.55 28.68 -6.42
N GLN A 353 -4.10 27.57 -7.03
CA GLN A 353 -2.77 27.50 -7.63
C GLN A 353 -2.68 28.31 -8.92
N ARG A 354 -3.72 28.26 -9.76
CA ARG A 354 -3.83 29.12 -10.95
C ARG A 354 -3.78 30.61 -10.58
N MET A 355 -4.54 30.98 -9.53
CA MET A 355 -4.50 32.34 -8.98
C MET A 355 -3.11 32.69 -8.45
N ALA A 356 -2.47 31.79 -7.70
CA ALA A 356 -1.14 32.04 -7.14
C ALA A 356 -0.09 32.25 -8.23
N HIS A 357 -0.16 31.47 -9.32
CA HIS A 357 0.72 31.67 -10.48
C HIS A 357 0.52 33.05 -11.12
N LEU A 358 -0.73 33.40 -11.44
CA LEU A 358 -1.06 34.71 -12.03
C LEU A 358 -0.58 35.88 -11.17
N LEU A 359 -0.75 35.79 -9.86
CA LEU A 359 -0.42 36.84 -8.90
C LEU A 359 1.10 36.98 -8.62
N ARG A 360 1.94 36.12 -9.18
CA ARG A 360 3.42 36.33 -9.16
C ARG A 360 3.83 37.60 -9.90
N GLY A 361 3.05 37.99 -10.92
CA GLY A 361 3.25 39.25 -11.65
C GLY A 361 2.81 40.51 -10.88
N GLY A 362 2.23 40.36 -9.70
CA GLY A 362 1.74 41.46 -8.88
C GLY A 362 0.29 41.28 -8.39
N SER A 363 -0.16 42.19 -7.55
CA SER A 363 -1.51 42.17 -7.01
C SER A 363 -2.55 42.63 -8.05
N LEU A 364 -3.66 41.89 -8.16
CA LEU A 364 -4.76 42.17 -9.12
C LEU A 364 -6.10 42.32 -8.39
N THR A 365 -7.05 43.02 -8.98
CA THR A 365 -8.42 43.07 -8.49
C THR A 365 -9.11 41.71 -8.70
N MET A 366 -10.16 41.40 -7.91
CA MET A 366 -10.93 40.16 -8.10
C MET A 366 -11.51 40.04 -9.51
N ALA A 367 -11.95 41.15 -10.08
CA ALA A 367 -12.48 41.18 -11.45
C ALA A 367 -11.41 40.89 -12.50
N ALA A 368 -10.18 41.43 -12.35
CA ALA A 368 -9.07 41.14 -13.23
C ALA A 368 -8.65 39.67 -13.16
N VAL A 369 -8.52 39.10 -11.94
CA VAL A 369 -8.21 37.67 -11.77
C VAL A 369 -9.30 36.78 -12.38
N ALA A 370 -10.58 37.15 -12.21
CA ALA A 370 -11.71 36.42 -12.79
C ALA A 370 -11.67 36.44 -14.34
N SER A 371 -11.35 37.57 -14.92
CA SER A 371 -11.21 37.72 -16.38
C SER A 371 -10.04 36.91 -16.93
N GLU A 372 -8.85 37.01 -16.33
CA GLU A 372 -7.64 36.28 -16.76
C GLU A 372 -7.78 34.77 -16.67
N LEU A 373 -8.49 34.29 -15.66
CA LEU A 373 -8.66 32.84 -15.44
C LEU A 373 -9.97 32.28 -16.05
N GLU A 374 -10.76 33.13 -16.71
CA GLU A 374 -12.07 32.79 -17.31
C GLU A 374 -13.02 32.16 -16.27
N LEU A 375 -13.03 32.70 -15.04
CA LEU A 375 -13.84 32.22 -13.92
C LEU A 375 -14.79 33.29 -13.41
N SER A 376 -15.83 32.88 -12.68
CA SER A 376 -16.72 33.85 -12.03
C SER A 376 -16.03 34.57 -10.87
N VAL A 377 -16.36 35.86 -10.68
CA VAL A 377 -15.87 36.66 -9.53
C VAL A 377 -16.22 36.00 -8.21
N ASP A 378 -17.37 35.32 -8.12
CA ASP A 378 -17.79 34.58 -6.91
C ASP A 378 -16.85 33.39 -6.61
N THR A 379 -16.40 32.67 -7.65
CA THR A 379 -15.41 31.59 -7.49
C THR A 379 -14.08 32.14 -6.97
N ILE A 380 -13.62 33.28 -7.50
CA ILE A 380 -12.38 33.93 -7.04
C ILE A 380 -12.53 34.39 -5.60
N ALA A 381 -13.67 35.03 -5.26
CA ALA A 381 -13.93 35.52 -3.90
C ALA A 381 -13.95 34.38 -2.86
N LYS A 382 -14.65 33.26 -3.16
CA LYS A 382 -14.70 32.08 -2.32
C LYS A 382 -13.31 31.43 -2.15
N THR A 383 -12.53 31.35 -3.24
CA THR A 383 -11.18 30.79 -3.21
C THR A 383 -10.24 31.68 -2.41
N THR A 384 -10.27 33.00 -2.62
CA THR A 384 -9.49 33.96 -1.85
C THR A 384 -9.79 33.84 -0.36
N LYS A 385 -11.07 33.84 0.02
CA LYS A 385 -11.48 33.70 1.43
C LYS A 385 -10.99 32.40 2.07
N ARG A 386 -11.04 31.28 1.34
CA ARG A 386 -10.58 29.97 1.84
C ARG A 386 -9.08 29.91 2.11
N HIS A 387 -8.29 30.65 1.31
CA HIS A 387 -6.84 30.69 1.38
C HIS A 387 -6.26 32.01 1.88
N GLU A 388 -7.11 32.88 2.44
CA GLU A 388 -6.73 34.16 3.04
C GLU A 388 -5.79 33.91 4.24
N ASN A 389 -4.74 34.70 4.33
CA ASN A 389 -3.65 34.59 5.34
C ASN A 389 -2.87 33.24 5.31
N LYS A 390 -3.07 32.43 4.26
CA LYS A 390 -2.29 31.21 3.98
C LYS A 390 -1.51 31.30 2.68
N VAL A 391 -2.16 31.81 1.65
CA VAL A 391 -1.61 31.99 0.29
C VAL A 391 -1.84 33.41 -0.18
N PHE A 392 -3.01 33.99 0.11
CA PHE A 392 -3.45 35.27 -0.37
C PHE A 392 -3.57 36.31 0.75
N VAL A 393 -3.30 37.57 0.41
CA VAL A 393 -3.54 38.74 1.24
C VAL A 393 -4.35 39.77 0.47
N ARG A 394 -5.13 40.60 1.19
CA ARG A 394 -5.78 41.78 0.62
C ARG A 394 -4.87 42.99 0.73
N VAL A 395 -4.57 43.59 -0.40
CA VAL A 395 -3.73 44.74 -0.51
C VAL A 395 -4.58 45.97 -0.89
N PRO A 396 -4.60 47.05 -0.14
CA PRO A 396 -5.31 48.26 -0.55
C PRO A 396 -4.63 48.88 -1.77
N GLY A 397 -5.40 49.16 -2.80
CA GLY A 397 -4.92 49.89 -3.96
C GLY A 397 -4.95 51.42 -3.76
N ALA A 398 -4.12 52.16 -4.47
CA ALA A 398 -4.13 53.63 -4.42
C ALA A 398 -5.45 54.26 -4.87
N ASP A 399 -6.24 53.50 -5.64
CA ASP A 399 -7.60 53.84 -6.11
C ASP A 399 -8.71 53.48 -5.12
N GLY A 400 -8.37 53.04 -3.91
CA GLY A 400 -9.31 52.59 -2.91
C GLY A 400 -9.94 51.20 -3.15
N VAL A 401 -9.55 50.53 -4.21
CA VAL A 401 -10.02 49.16 -4.55
C VAL A 401 -9.06 48.13 -3.97
N TYR A 402 -9.60 47.16 -3.24
CA TYR A 402 -8.78 46.04 -2.73
C TYR A 402 -8.34 45.10 -3.85
N ARG A 403 -7.07 44.74 -3.80
CA ARG A 403 -6.43 43.77 -4.69
C ARG A 403 -6.06 42.51 -3.92
N ILE A 404 -5.97 41.39 -4.64
CA ILE A 404 -5.45 40.12 -4.12
C ILE A 404 -3.95 40.10 -4.42
N GLY A 405 -3.11 39.88 -3.42
CA GLY A 405 -1.70 39.62 -3.54
C GLY A 405 -1.29 38.29 -2.96
N LEU A 406 -0.10 37.82 -3.25
CA LEU A 406 0.50 36.66 -2.60
C LEU A 406 1.05 37.00 -1.23
N LEU A 407 0.82 36.13 -0.27
CA LEU A 407 1.53 36.16 0.99
C LEU A 407 2.99 35.69 0.74
N ASP A 408 3.97 36.53 1.02
CA ASP A 408 5.37 36.14 0.91
C ASP A 408 5.75 35.24 2.07
N THR A 409 5.75 33.92 1.81
CA THR A 409 6.07 32.90 2.83
C THR A 409 7.55 32.79 3.16
N ARG A 410 8.42 33.54 2.45
CA ARG A 410 9.86 33.54 2.72
C ARG A 410 10.24 34.21 4.05
N ASN A 411 9.32 34.89 4.71
CA ASN A 411 9.53 35.58 5.99
C ASN A 411 8.82 34.91 7.18
N VAL A 412 8.24 33.71 7.00
CA VAL A 412 7.62 32.92 8.07
C VAL A 412 8.34 31.57 8.11
N ALA A 413 9.55 31.58 8.65
CA ALA A 413 10.30 30.41 9.07
C ALA A 413 10.21 30.26 10.59
#